data_638aa2c33c6362b152186383eee9ee72
#
_entry.id   638aa2c33c6362b152186383eee9ee72
#
_cell.length_a   1.000
_cell.length_b   1.000
_cell.length_c   1.000
_cell.angle_alpha   90.00
_cell.angle_beta   90.00
_cell.angle_gamma   90.00
#
_symmetry.space_group_name_H-M   'P 1'
#
loop_
_entity.id
_entity.type
_entity.pdbx_description
1 polymer ?
#
loop_
_entity_poly.entity_id
_entity_poly.type
_entity_poly.pdbx_seq_one_letter_code
_entity_poly.pdbx_strand_id
1 'polypeptide(L)'
;MSTIATRALRQLTVIHNFILLAGSFTLGVSTAWADLPQTIEKVKASVVGVGTYQKTRSPAMNMLGTGFVVADGQFVVTNVHVKPAFLDTEKREALVVVTGRGKEVQMREAEEVASDPDHDVALLKIKGPALPALTLGDPSVVREGQEYAFTGFPIGAILGLYHVTHRALISSLTPVVIPSRGSRDLDVKSVTRLRKAFDVFQLDATAYPGNSGSPLYDPATGHVVGVLNMVFVKQTKENVLSDPSGIAYAIPINHVTELLKRAGIKN
;
A
#
# COMPACT_ATOMS: atom_id res chain seq x y z
N MET A 1 -48.51 48.08 43.09
CA MET A 1 -47.16 47.40 43.29
C MET A 1 -47.08 46.02 42.68
N SER A 2 -47.91 45.64 41.69
CA SER A 2 -47.94 44.27 41.12
C SER A 2 -47.33 44.07 39.73
N THR A 3 -47.03 45.18 39.04
CA THR A 3 -46.62 45.12 37.60
C THR A 3 -45.13 45.01 37.35
N ILE A 4 -44.27 45.38 38.32
CA ILE A 4 -42.82 45.35 38.18
C ILE A 4 -42.25 43.96 38.47
N ALA A 5 -42.83 43.21 39.42
CA ALA A 5 -42.37 41.84 39.76
C ALA A 5 -42.61 40.82 38.64
N THR A 6 -43.68 40.98 37.85
CA THR A 6 -44.02 40.06 36.75
C THR A 6 -43.12 40.24 35.51
N ARG A 7 -42.55 41.43 35.29
CA ARG A 7 -41.61 41.71 34.20
C ARG A 7 -40.19 41.16 34.49
N ALA A 8 -39.76 41.23 35.75
CA ALA A 8 -38.45 40.69 36.17
C ALA A 8 -38.41 39.14 36.08
N LEU A 9 -39.50 38.45 36.45
CA LEU A 9 -39.56 37.00 36.37
C LEU A 9 -39.55 36.50 34.90
N ARG A 10 -40.22 37.21 33.96
CA ARG A 10 -40.19 36.85 32.54
C ARG A 10 -38.82 37.04 31.88
N GLN A 11 -38.06 38.06 32.29
CA GLN A 11 -36.70 38.25 31.74
C GLN A 11 -35.71 37.24 32.28
N LEU A 12 -35.84 36.78 33.53
CA LEU A 12 -34.99 35.71 34.07
C LEU A 12 -35.25 34.34 33.42
N THR A 13 -36.51 34.03 33.07
CA THR A 13 -36.86 32.77 32.40
C THR A 13 -36.35 32.74 30.95
N VAL A 14 -36.31 33.87 30.22
CA VAL A 14 -35.79 33.96 28.87
C VAL A 14 -34.26 33.82 28.86
N ILE A 15 -33.56 34.39 29.84
CA ILE A 15 -32.10 34.29 29.95
C ILE A 15 -31.70 32.84 30.34
N HIS A 16 -32.47 32.15 31.22
CA HIS A 16 -32.19 30.77 31.57
C HIS A 16 -32.36 29.79 30.39
N ASN A 17 -33.40 30.02 29.58
CA ASN A 17 -33.59 29.17 28.37
C ASN A 17 -32.57 29.44 27.26
N PHE A 18 -32.00 30.66 27.17
CA PHE A 18 -30.92 30.96 26.20
C PHE A 18 -29.58 30.35 26.63
N ILE A 19 -29.30 30.28 27.93
CA ILE A 19 -28.06 29.65 28.45
C ILE A 19 -28.14 28.12 28.35
N LEU A 20 -29.29 27.50 28.47
CA LEU A 20 -29.50 26.07 28.27
C LEU A 20 -29.42 25.63 26.81
N LEU A 21 -29.75 26.53 25.86
CA LEU A 21 -29.59 26.24 24.40
C LEU A 21 -28.18 26.41 23.89
N ALA A 22 -27.35 27.24 24.53
CA ALA A 22 -25.96 27.47 24.16
C ALA A 22 -25.00 26.38 24.70
N GLY A 23 -25.45 25.59 25.69
CA GLY A 23 -24.62 24.54 26.33
C GLY A 23 -24.63 23.20 25.62
N SER A 24 -25.43 23.00 24.54
CA SER A 24 -25.62 21.69 23.90
C SER A 24 -24.90 21.51 22.57
N PHE A 25 -24.02 22.42 22.16
CA PHE A 25 -23.39 22.37 20.85
C PHE A 25 -21.86 22.19 20.88
N THR A 26 -21.34 21.54 21.94
CA THR A 26 -19.93 21.15 22.00
C THR A 26 -19.78 19.65 22.21
N LEU A 27 -20.36 18.85 21.30
CA LEU A 27 -20.06 17.42 21.23
C LEU A 27 -19.71 17.05 19.80
N GLY A 28 -18.45 16.77 19.60
CA GLY A 28 -18.05 15.81 18.58
C GLY A 28 -17.61 16.34 17.22
N VAL A 29 -16.71 17.29 17.15
CA VAL A 29 -15.75 17.27 16.04
C VAL A 29 -14.60 16.36 16.48
N SER A 30 -14.85 15.05 16.48
CA SER A 30 -13.80 14.07 16.43
C SER A 30 -13.13 14.26 15.08
N THR A 31 -12.04 15.01 15.05
CA THR A 31 -11.19 15.12 13.88
C THR A 31 -10.68 13.71 13.57
N ALA A 32 -11.21 13.10 12.52
CA ALA A 32 -10.80 11.80 11.98
C ALA A 32 -9.30 11.76 11.55
N TRP A 33 -8.52 12.74 11.95
CA TRP A 33 -7.09 12.90 11.67
C TRP A 33 -6.19 12.32 12.77
N ALA A 34 -6.77 11.83 13.86
CA ALA A 34 -5.99 11.46 15.05
C ALA A 34 -5.30 10.09 14.98
N ASP A 35 -5.50 9.29 13.90
CA ASP A 35 -5.17 7.85 13.99
C ASP A 35 -4.10 7.34 13.03
N LEU A 36 -3.59 8.17 12.09
CA LEU A 36 -2.55 7.71 11.15
C LEU A 36 -1.29 7.14 11.84
N PRO A 37 -0.73 7.72 12.92
CA PRO A 37 0.40 7.12 13.63
C PRO A 37 0.09 5.71 14.16
N GLN A 38 -1.08 5.49 14.73
CA GLN A 38 -1.50 4.17 15.24
C GLN A 38 -1.73 3.18 14.10
N THR A 39 -2.36 3.63 13.01
CA THR A 39 -2.55 2.84 11.79
C THR A 39 -1.22 2.44 11.18
N ILE A 40 -0.25 3.36 11.10
CA ILE A 40 1.10 3.08 10.62
C ILE A 40 1.77 1.97 11.43
N GLU A 41 1.70 2.01 12.76
CA GLU A 41 2.31 0.98 13.61
C GLU A 41 1.69 -0.41 13.38
N LYS A 42 0.37 -0.48 13.18
CA LYS A 42 -0.33 -1.73 12.83
C LYS A 42 0.10 -2.23 11.45
N VAL A 43 0.09 -1.36 10.45
CA VAL A 43 0.43 -1.70 9.05
C VAL A 43 1.88 -2.17 8.93
N LYS A 44 2.83 -1.49 9.58
CA LYS A 44 4.26 -1.85 9.54
C LYS A 44 4.54 -3.28 9.95
N ALA A 45 3.78 -3.84 10.90
CA ALA A 45 3.93 -5.22 11.35
C ALA A 45 3.68 -6.25 10.24
N SER A 46 2.94 -5.85 9.21
CA SER A 46 2.54 -6.69 8.08
C SER A 46 3.28 -6.35 6.78
N VAL A 47 4.06 -5.27 6.75
CA VAL A 47 4.83 -4.85 5.56
C VAL A 47 6.22 -5.46 5.62
N VAL A 48 6.63 -6.11 4.55
CA VAL A 48 7.85 -6.91 4.47
C VAL A 48 8.68 -6.49 3.25
N GLY A 49 10.00 -6.68 3.36
CA GLY A 49 10.87 -6.58 2.20
C GLY A 49 10.81 -7.86 1.38
N VAL A 50 10.91 -7.73 0.05
CA VAL A 50 11.02 -8.86 -0.88
C VAL A 50 12.36 -8.79 -1.59
N GLY A 51 13.07 -9.91 -1.67
CA GLY A 51 14.38 -9.95 -2.29
C GLY A 51 14.91 -11.35 -2.51
N THR A 52 16.18 -11.45 -2.86
CA THR A 52 16.88 -12.73 -2.99
C THR A 52 18.06 -12.80 -2.03
N TYR A 53 18.34 -14.00 -1.55
CA TYR A 53 19.48 -14.30 -0.71
C TYR A 53 20.37 -15.34 -1.39
N GLN A 54 21.68 -15.04 -1.46
CA GLN A 54 22.68 -15.97 -1.97
C GLN A 54 23.93 -15.85 -1.10
N LYS A 55 24.27 -16.87 -0.36
CA LYS A 55 25.34 -16.85 0.65
C LYS A 55 26.70 -16.42 0.09
N THR A 56 26.97 -16.76 -1.15
CA THR A 56 28.28 -16.50 -1.82
C THR A 56 28.35 -15.14 -2.52
N ARG A 57 27.23 -14.41 -2.57
CA ARG A 57 27.19 -13.06 -3.18
C ARG A 57 27.58 -12.00 -2.16
N SER A 58 28.15 -10.90 -2.61
CA SER A 58 28.41 -9.72 -1.79
C SER A 58 27.74 -8.47 -2.41
N PRO A 59 26.76 -7.88 -1.73
CA PRO A 59 26.09 -8.33 -0.50
C PRO A 59 25.25 -9.61 -0.73
N ALA A 60 25.17 -10.47 0.27
CA ALA A 60 24.44 -11.74 0.20
C ALA A 60 22.93 -11.52 -0.05
N MET A 61 22.37 -10.47 0.52
CA MET A 61 20.97 -10.05 0.35
C MET A 61 20.86 -9.02 -0.79
N ASN A 62 19.91 -9.22 -1.69
CA ASN A 62 19.53 -8.26 -2.71
C ASN A 62 18.05 -7.91 -2.55
N MET A 63 17.77 -6.69 -2.10
CA MET A 63 16.41 -6.16 -1.96
C MET A 63 15.88 -5.76 -3.33
N LEU A 64 14.67 -6.21 -3.67
CA LEU A 64 14.01 -5.99 -4.95
C LEU A 64 12.79 -5.09 -4.83
N GLY A 65 12.08 -5.14 -3.70
CA GLY A 65 10.90 -4.35 -3.45
C GLY A 65 10.26 -4.62 -2.11
N THR A 66 8.99 -4.30 -2.04
CA THR A 66 8.13 -4.43 -0.86
C THR A 66 7.05 -5.48 -1.11
N GLY A 67 6.51 -6.02 -0.05
CA GLY A 67 5.31 -6.84 -0.03
C GLY A 67 4.53 -6.60 1.26
N PHE A 68 3.35 -7.17 1.34
CA PHE A 68 2.55 -7.15 2.57
C PHE A 68 1.81 -8.47 2.78
N VAL A 69 1.62 -8.79 4.03
CA VAL A 69 1.03 -10.06 4.48
C VAL A 69 -0.49 -10.01 4.40
N VAL A 70 -1.11 -11.09 3.93
CA VAL A 70 -2.57 -11.24 3.77
C VAL A 70 -3.04 -12.62 4.23
N ALA A 71 -4.34 -12.83 4.21
CA ALA A 71 -5.01 -14.09 4.51
C ALA A 71 -4.68 -14.61 5.92
N ASP A 72 -4.21 -15.84 6.04
CA ASP A 72 -3.85 -16.49 7.30
C ASP A 72 -2.48 -16.08 7.87
N GLY A 73 -1.84 -15.06 7.27
CA GLY A 73 -0.53 -14.58 7.70
C GLY A 73 0.67 -15.35 7.13
N GLN A 74 0.46 -16.25 6.21
CA GLN A 74 1.52 -16.99 5.51
C GLN A 74 1.66 -16.60 4.03
N PHE A 75 0.85 -15.67 3.55
CA PHE A 75 0.90 -15.20 2.17
C PHE A 75 1.32 -13.74 2.11
N VAL A 76 2.15 -13.43 1.13
CA VAL A 76 2.67 -12.08 0.88
C VAL A 76 2.30 -11.67 -0.53
N VAL A 77 1.64 -10.53 -0.65
CA VAL A 77 1.36 -9.87 -1.93
C VAL A 77 2.54 -8.98 -2.30
N THR A 78 2.93 -9.01 -3.58
CA THR A 78 3.92 -8.11 -4.17
C THR A 78 3.64 -7.95 -5.68
N ASN A 79 4.47 -7.22 -6.42
CA ASN A 79 4.37 -7.18 -7.88
C ASN A 79 5.16 -8.33 -8.54
N VAL A 80 4.72 -8.76 -9.72
CA VAL A 80 5.44 -9.77 -10.52
C VAL A 80 6.85 -9.30 -10.88
N HIS A 81 7.03 -8.00 -11.22
CA HIS A 81 8.33 -7.45 -11.58
C HIS A 81 9.30 -7.33 -10.39
N VAL A 82 8.81 -7.39 -9.14
CA VAL A 82 9.63 -7.36 -7.92
C VAL A 82 10.36 -8.68 -7.73
N LYS A 83 9.75 -9.81 -8.10
CA LYS A 83 10.44 -11.09 -8.03
C LYS A 83 11.41 -11.29 -9.22
N PRO A 84 12.52 -12.01 -9.05
CA PRO A 84 13.39 -12.36 -10.16
C PRO A 84 12.67 -13.30 -11.14
N ALA A 85 12.96 -13.17 -12.44
CA ALA A 85 12.44 -14.10 -13.44
C ALA A 85 12.99 -15.53 -13.23
N PHE A 86 14.25 -15.61 -12.80
CA PHE A 86 14.94 -16.85 -12.51
C PHE A 86 15.79 -16.71 -11.26
N LEU A 87 15.92 -17.78 -10.49
CA LEU A 87 16.85 -17.90 -9.38
C LEU A 87 18.04 -18.72 -9.80
N ASP A 88 19.26 -18.33 -9.41
CA ASP A 88 20.49 -19.11 -9.60
C ASP A 88 20.52 -20.26 -8.58
N THR A 89 19.81 -21.33 -8.90
CA THR A 89 19.71 -22.50 -8.02
C THR A 89 21.03 -23.25 -7.86
N GLU A 90 21.94 -23.17 -8.83
CA GLU A 90 23.27 -23.75 -8.74
C GLU A 90 24.08 -23.08 -7.61
N LYS A 91 23.92 -21.78 -7.46
CA LYS A 91 24.53 -21.00 -6.37
C LYS A 91 23.63 -20.88 -5.14
N ARG A 92 22.55 -21.67 -5.09
CA ARG A 92 21.59 -21.69 -3.97
C ARG A 92 21.01 -20.31 -3.69
N GLU A 93 20.69 -19.55 -4.72
CA GLU A 93 19.91 -18.34 -4.59
C GLU A 93 18.47 -18.69 -4.24
N ALA A 94 17.91 -18.03 -3.23
CA ALA A 94 16.55 -18.24 -2.77
C ALA A 94 15.77 -16.90 -2.81
N LEU A 95 14.49 -16.97 -3.15
CA LEU A 95 13.55 -15.89 -2.92
C LEU A 95 13.28 -15.82 -1.41
N VAL A 96 13.37 -14.61 -0.85
CA VAL A 96 13.19 -14.40 0.57
C VAL A 96 12.29 -13.20 0.85
N VAL A 97 11.59 -13.30 1.96
CA VAL A 97 10.88 -12.20 2.59
C VAL A 97 11.63 -11.78 3.83
N VAL A 98 11.78 -10.48 4.03
CA VAL A 98 12.52 -9.90 5.14
C VAL A 98 11.58 -9.14 6.05
N THR A 99 11.59 -9.47 7.33
CA THR A 99 10.81 -8.84 8.39
C THR A 99 11.74 -8.19 9.41
N GLY A 100 11.20 -7.30 10.25
CA GLY A 100 11.98 -6.61 11.26
C GLY A 100 12.46 -5.24 10.83
N ARG A 101 13.44 -4.68 11.53
CA ARG A 101 13.89 -3.30 11.35
C ARG A 101 15.40 -3.17 11.61
N GLY A 102 16.07 -2.43 10.75
CA GLY A 102 17.47 -2.07 10.95
C GLY A 102 18.39 -3.30 11.03
N LYS A 103 18.98 -3.57 12.20
CA LYS A 103 19.84 -4.73 12.43
C LYS A 103 19.08 -5.98 12.93
N GLU A 104 17.86 -5.79 13.37
CA GLU A 104 17.00 -6.88 13.89
C GLU A 104 16.08 -7.38 12.78
N VAL A 105 16.68 -7.93 11.74
CA VAL A 105 15.96 -8.47 10.59
C VAL A 105 15.97 -10.00 10.61
N GLN A 106 14.84 -10.57 10.18
CA GLN A 106 14.68 -12.00 9.99
C GLN A 106 14.36 -12.25 8.52
N MET A 107 15.05 -13.21 7.91
CA MET A 107 14.77 -13.67 6.57
C MET A 107 13.96 -14.96 6.63
N ARG A 108 12.97 -15.08 5.77
CA ARG A 108 12.17 -16.28 5.56
C ARG A 108 12.18 -16.64 4.08
N GLU A 109 12.42 -17.90 3.79
CA GLU A 109 12.26 -18.38 2.42
C GLU A 109 10.82 -18.22 1.97
N ALA A 110 10.67 -17.86 0.72
CA ALA A 110 9.38 -17.68 0.08
C ALA A 110 9.35 -18.41 -1.27
N GLU A 111 8.18 -18.84 -1.67
CA GLU A 111 7.92 -19.42 -2.99
C GLU A 111 6.72 -18.75 -3.63
N GLU A 112 6.74 -18.54 -4.94
CA GLU A 112 5.58 -18.08 -5.68
C GLU A 112 4.54 -19.18 -5.75
N VAL A 113 3.32 -18.88 -5.32
CA VAL A 113 2.18 -19.81 -5.38
C VAL A 113 1.16 -19.43 -6.44
N ALA A 114 1.08 -18.16 -6.79
CA ALA A 114 0.24 -17.65 -7.86
C ALA A 114 0.75 -16.30 -8.37
N SER A 115 0.47 -15.98 -9.63
CA SER A 115 0.72 -14.64 -10.18
C SER A 115 -0.30 -14.27 -11.24
N ASP A 116 -0.44 -12.97 -11.44
CA ASP A 116 -1.23 -12.34 -12.48
C ASP A 116 -0.34 -11.33 -13.23
N PRO A 117 0.36 -11.78 -14.27
CA PRO A 117 1.25 -10.91 -15.05
C PRO A 117 0.52 -9.81 -15.80
N ASP A 118 -0.77 -9.98 -16.11
CA ASP A 118 -1.56 -8.97 -16.81
C ASP A 118 -1.81 -7.74 -15.91
N HIS A 119 -1.91 -7.96 -14.58
CA HIS A 119 -2.08 -6.91 -13.58
C HIS A 119 -0.83 -6.70 -12.70
N ASP A 120 0.28 -7.37 -13.01
CA ASP A 120 1.56 -7.27 -12.27
C ASP A 120 1.43 -7.54 -10.76
N VAL A 121 0.65 -8.55 -10.38
CA VAL A 121 0.45 -8.97 -8.99
C VAL A 121 0.94 -10.41 -8.79
N ALA A 122 1.72 -10.64 -7.73
CA ALA A 122 2.22 -11.95 -7.34
C ALA A 122 1.88 -12.27 -5.89
N LEU A 123 1.68 -13.56 -5.61
CA LEU A 123 1.41 -14.09 -4.30
C LEU A 123 2.52 -15.08 -3.92
N LEU A 124 3.19 -14.78 -2.83
CA LEU A 124 4.27 -15.59 -2.29
C LEU A 124 3.78 -16.30 -1.01
N LYS A 125 4.15 -17.56 -0.81
CA LYS A 125 3.98 -18.27 0.45
C LYS A 125 5.29 -18.24 1.22
N ILE A 126 5.23 -17.87 2.50
CA ILE A 126 6.40 -17.79 3.38
C ILE A 126 6.45 -19.00 4.31
N LYS A 127 7.67 -19.43 4.64
CA LYS A 127 7.91 -20.47 5.64
C LYS A 127 7.90 -19.90 7.05
N GLY A 128 7.49 -20.70 8.03
CA GLY A 128 7.51 -20.36 9.45
C GLY A 128 6.17 -19.88 10.01
N PRO A 129 6.17 -19.26 11.20
CA PRO A 129 4.93 -18.84 11.85
C PRO A 129 4.21 -17.74 11.06
N ALA A 130 2.88 -17.70 11.19
CA ALA A 130 2.06 -16.63 10.62
C ALA A 130 2.52 -15.26 11.10
N LEU A 131 2.46 -14.28 10.20
CA LEU A 131 2.68 -12.86 10.48
C LEU A 131 1.32 -12.14 10.60
N PRO A 132 1.25 -10.96 11.22
CA PRO A 132 0.06 -10.14 11.16
C PRO A 132 -0.35 -9.89 9.71
N ALA A 133 -1.62 -10.12 9.38
CA ALA A 133 -2.15 -9.92 8.04
C ALA A 133 -2.92 -8.60 7.96
N LEU A 134 -2.84 -7.91 6.80
CA LEU A 134 -3.66 -6.74 6.51
C LEU A 134 -5.03 -7.17 5.98
N THR A 135 -6.03 -6.39 6.35
CA THR A 135 -7.38 -6.52 5.79
C THR A 135 -7.43 -5.87 4.42
N LEU A 136 -7.96 -6.58 3.43
CA LEU A 136 -8.22 -6.03 2.11
C LEU A 136 -9.52 -5.23 2.15
N GLY A 137 -9.48 -4.01 1.63
CA GLY A 137 -10.61 -3.11 1.54
C GLY A 137 -11.36 -3.24 0.23
N ASP A 138 -12.32 -2.37 0.03
CA ASP A 138 -13.11 -2.26 -1.20
C ASP A 138 -12.53 -1.14 -2.09
N PRO A 139 -11.93 -1.44 -3.26
CA PRO A 139 -11.39 -0.43 -4.15
C PRO A 139 -12.48 0.41 -4.83
N SER A 140 -13.74 -0.04 -4.84
CA SER A 140 -14.86 0.67 -5.47
C SER A 140 -15.25 1.97 -4.74
N VAL A 141 -14.86 2.11 -3.47
CA VAL A 141 -15.12 3.33 -2.68
C VAL A 141 -14.07 4.42 -2.90
N VAL A 142 -12.96 4.11 -3.56
CA VAL A 142 -11.88 5.06 -3.84
C VAL A 142 -12.35 6.13 -4.81
N ARG A 143 -12.07 7.40 -4.48
CA ARG A 143 -12.44 8.57 -5.29
C ARG A 143 -11.24 9.50 -5.45
N GLU A 144 -11.22 10.21 -6.57
CA GLU A 144 -10.28 11.31 -6.80
C GLU A 144 -10.40 12.37 -5.69
N GLY A 145 -9.27 12.90 -5.27
CA GLY A 145 -9.16 13.86 -4.18
C GLY A 145 -9.10 13.25 -2.78
N GLN A 146 -9.27 11.94 -2.61
CA GLN A 146 -9.10 11.27 -1.31
C GLN A 146 -7.62 11.05 -0.99
N GLU A 147 -7.28 11.19 0.30
CA GLU A 147 -5.95 10.87 0.83
C GLU A 147 -5.87 9.42 1.31
N TYR A 148 -4.80 8.77 0.91
CA TYR A 148 -4.38 7.44 1.34
C TYR A 148 -2.94 7.48 1.87
N ALA A 149 -2.46 6.35 2.38
CA ALA A 149 -1.08 6.19 2.75
C ALA A 149 -0.53 4.88 2.15
N PHE A 150 0.78 4.85 1.91
CA PHE A 150 1.47 3.61 1.58
C PHE A 150 2.76 3.49 2.40
N THR A 151 3.12 2.27 2.74
CA THR A 151 4.31 1.97 3.54
C THR A 151 5.16 0.92 2.84
N GLY A 152 6.45 1.18 2.70
CA GLY A 152 7.37 0.27 2.05
C GLY A 152 8.82 0.49 2.45
N PHE A 153 9.74 -0.04 1.64
CA PHE A 153 11.17 0.05 1.82
C PHE A 153 11.83 0.77 0.64
N PRO A 154 11.65 2.10 0.53
CA PRO A 154 12.29 2.86 -0.54
C PRO A 154 13.80 2.76 -0.40
N ILE A 155 14.48 2.48 -1.52
CA ILE A 155 15.95 2.42 -1.59
C ILE A 155 16.54 1.52 -0.47
N GLY A 156 15.81 0.46 -0.11
CA GLY A 156 16.17 -0.41 1.02
C GLY A 156 17.57 -1.01 0.95
N ALA A 157 18.12 -1.17 -0.28
CA ALA A 157 19.50 -1.61 -0.48
C ALA A 157 20.55 -0.60 0.02
N ILE A 158 20.22 0.68 0.11
CA ILE A 158 21.12 1.78 0.49
C ILE A 158 20.84 2.27 1.90
N LEU A 159 19.57 2.51 2.22
CA LEU A 159 19.16 3.11 3.52
C LEU A 159 18.98 2.08 4.63
N GLY A 160 19.02 0.78 4.30
CA GLY A 160 18.71 -0.30 5.23
C GLY A 160 17.20 -0.58 5.31
N LEU A 161 16.83 -1.59 6.12
CA LEU A 161 15.46 -2.07 6.25
C LEU A 161 14.67 -1.22 7.26
N TYR A 162 14.33 -0.01 6.83
CA TYR A 162 13.45 0.88 7.57
C TYR A 162 12.17 1.12 6.78
N HIS A 163 11.02 0.89 7.42
CA HIS A 163 9.74 1.22 6.84
C HIS A 163 9.61 2.73 6.67
N VAL A 164 9.22 3.17 5.50
CA VAL A 164 8.90 4.58 5.22
C VAL A 164 7.44 4.66 4.79
N THR A 165 6.70 5.53 5.44
CA THR A 165 5.30 5.81 5.10
C THR A 165 5.20 7.13 4.38
N HIS A 166 4.45 7.12 3.28
CA HIS A 166 4.14 8.30 2.49
C HIS A 166 2.63 8.53 2.48
N ARG A 167 2.22 9.79 2.40
CA ARG A 167 0.86 10.15 2.02
C ARG A 167 0.73 10.16 0.51
N ALA A 168 -0.45 9.87 0.02
CA ALA A 168 -0.78 9.86 -1.40
C ALA A 168 -2.19 10.39 -1.61
N LEU A 169 -2.33 11.38 -2.49
CA LEU A 169 -3.63 11.81 -2.97
C LEU A 169 -3.99 11.00 -4.21
N ILE A 170 -5.22 10.50 -4.32
CA ILE A 170 -5.72 9.93 -5.56
C ILE A 170 -5.95 11.06 -6.56
N SER A 171 -5.07 11.19 -7.54
CA SER A 171 -5.15 12.26 -8.55
C SER A 171 -6.08 11.91 -9.69
N SER A 172 -6.17 10.63 -10.06
CA SER A 172 -7.05 10.15 -11.12
C SER A 172 -7.30 8.64 -11.03
N LEU A 173 -8.45 8.22 -11.53
CA LEU A 173 -8.77 6.85 -11.86
C LEU A 173 -8.60 6.71 -13.38
N THR A 174 -7.51 6.08 -13.83
CA THR A 174 -7.12 6.12 -15.25
C THR A 174 -6.77 4.73 -15.79
N PRO A 175 -7.19 4.41 -17.03
CA PRO A 175 -6.78 3.17 -17.65
C PRO A 175 -5.28 3.18 -17.96
N VAL A 176 -4.62 2.08 -17.66
CA VAL A 176 -3.20 1.87 -17.98
C VAL A 176 -2.98 0.53 -18.64
N VAL A 177 -1.93 0.47 -19.45
CA VAL A 177 -1.44 -0.77 -20.03
C VAL A 177 -0.03 -1.00 -19.50
N ILE A 178 0.23 -2.17 -18.91
CA ILE A 178 1.58 -2.52 -18.47
C ILE A 178 2.50 -2.65 -19.69
N PRO A 179 3.53 -1.79 -19.86
CA PRO A 179 4.48 -1.91 -20.93
C PRO A 179 5.23 -3.24 -20.85
N SER A 180 5.37 -3.97 -21.94
CA SER A 180 6.25 -5.13 -21.98
C SER A 180 7.72 -4.68 -21.85
N ARG A 181 8.55 -5.46 -21.14
CA ARG A 181 9.96 -5.16 -20.82
C ARG A 181 10.91 -5.04 -22.01
N GLY A 182 10.43 -5.02 -23.25
CA GLY A 182 11.26 -4.94 -24.45
C GLY A 182 10.66 -4.00 -25.49
N SER A 183 11.32 -2.86 -25.72
CA SER A 183 10.93 -1.88 -26.74
C SER A 183 11.15 -2.36 -28.20
N ARG A 184 11.55 -3.62 -28.42
CA ARG A 184 11.81 -4.18 -29.75
C ARG A 184 10.76 -5.17 -30.25
N ASP A 185 9.84 -5.62 -29.39
CA ASP A 185 8.78 -6.56 -29.76
C ASP A 185 7.43 -5.88 -29.77
N LEU A 186 7.16 -5.10 -30.82
CA LEU A 186 5.81 -4.80 -31.29
C LEU A 186 5.25 -6.06 -31.99
N ASP A 187 5.20 -7.17 -31.26
CA ASP A 187 4.54 -8.38 -31.68
C ASP A 187 3.03 -8.27 -31.48
N VAL A 188 2.28 -9.08 -32.23
CA VAL A 188 0.82 -9.20 -32.15
C VAL A 188 0.33 -9.40 -30.70
N LYS A 189 1.15 -10.04 -29.85
CA LYS A 189 0.92 -10.16 -28.38
C LYS A 189 0.92 -8.82 -27.64
N SER A 190 1.77 -7.87 -28.06
CA SER A 190 1.81 -6.51 -27.47
C SER A 190 0.56 -5.72 -27.85
N VAL A 191 0.06 -5.87 -29.07
CA VAL A 191 -1.19 -5.25 -29.51
C VAL A 191 -2.40 -5.85 -28.77
N THR A 192 -2.37 -7.15 -28.48
CA THR A 192 -3.43 -7.83 -27.70
C THR A 192 -3.43 -7.38 -26.23
N ARG A 193 -2.25 -7.08 -25.65
CA ARG A 193 -2.12 -6.50 -24.30
C ARG A 193 -2.61 -5.05 -24.24
N LEU A 194 -2.37 -4.24 -25.29
CA LEU A 194 -2.92 -2.89 -25.43
C LEU A 194 -4.47 -2.88 -25.39
N ARG A 195 -5.11 -3.99 -25.72
CA ARG A 195 -6.57 -4.16 -25.64
C ARG A 195 -7.08 -4.52 -24.25
N LYS A 196 -6.20 -4.80 -23.28
CA LYS A 196 -6.52 -5.15 -21.89
C LYS A 196 -6.10 -4.03 -20.94
N ALA A 197 -6.45 -2.78 -21.28
CA ALA A 197 -6.31 -1.69 -20.34
C ALA A 197 -7.19 -1.97 -19.12
N PHE A 198 -6.66 -1.71 -17.93
CA PHE A 198 -7.41 -1.77 -16.68
C PHE A 198 -7.18 -0.48 -15.89
N ASP A 199 -8.13 -0.12 -15.05
CA ASP A 199 -8.05 1.11 -14.28
C ASP A 199 -7.06 0.96 -13.13
N VAL A 200 -6.24 1.99 -12.94
CA VAL A 200 -5.29 2.14 -11.83
C VAL A 200 -5.55 3.44 -11.09
N PHE A 201 -5.10 3.50 -9.87
CA PHE A 201 -5.06 4.74 -9.09
C PHE A 201 -3.78 5.50 -9.43
N GLN A 202 -3.91 6.66 -10.08
CA GLN A 202 -2.82 7.60 -10.20
C GLN A 202 -2.72 8.41 -8.92
N LEU A 203 -1.51 8.54 -8.39
CA LEU A 203 -1.23 9.14 -7.10
C LEU A 203 -0.36 10.39 -7.28
N ASP A 204 -0.73 11.49 -6.61
CA ASP A 204 0.18 12.58 -6.29
C ASP A 204 0.99 12.16 -5.05
N ALA A 205 2.12 11.55 -5.32
CA ALA A 205 3.02 11.05 -4.30
C ALA A 205 4.40 10.74 -4.89
N THR A 206 5.45 11.06 -4.15
CA THR A 206 6.80 10.65 -4.51
C THR A 206 7.01 9.21 -4.09
N ALA A 207 7.25 8.33 -5.06
CA ALA A 207 7.61 6.95 -4.81
C ALA A 207 9.01 6.67 -5.38
N TYR A 208 9.77 5.84 -4.66
CA TYR A 208 11.14 5.49 -4.99
C TYR A 208 11.29 4.00 -5.35
N PRO A 209 12.37 3.59 -6.03
CA PRO A 209 12.70 2.18 -6.20
C PRO A 209 12.69 1.45 -4.85
N GLY A 210 12.03 0.29 -4.80
CA GLY A 210 11.78 -0.46 -3.57
C GLY A 210 10.38 -0.29 -3.01
N ASN A 211 9.63 0.75 -3.40
CA ASN A 211 8.22 0.90 -3.01
C ASN A 211 7.26 0.02 -3.82
N SER A 212 7.67 -0.55 -4.97
CA SER A 212 6.85 -1.53 -5.69
C SER A 212 6.42 -2.67 -4.77
N GLY A 213 5.14 -3.00 -4.78
CA GLY A 213 4.52 -4.01 -3.91
C GLY A 213 4.06 -3.47 -2.55
N SER A 214 4.26 -2.18 -2.24
CA SER A 214 3.72 -1.57 -1.00
C SER A 214 2.20 -1.55 -1.00
N PRO A 215 1.55 -1.79 0.17
CA PRO A 215 0.11 -1.60 0.31
C PRO A 215 -0.22 -0.10 0.27
N LEU A 216 -1.21 0.27 -0.56
CA LEU A 216 -1.93 1.54 -0.48
C LEU A 216 -3.13 1.32 0.42
N TYR A 217 -3.25 2.06 1.51
CA TYR A 217 -4.27 1.82 2.53
C TYR A 217 -4.94 3.10 3.01
N ASP A 218 -6.18 2.95 3.48
CA ASP A 218 -6.94 3.99 4.14
C ASP A 218 -6.24 4.38 5.47
N PRO A 219 -5.93 5.66 5.70
CA PRO A 219 -5.17 6.10 6.86
C PRO A 219 -5.93 5.94 8.19
N ALA A 220 -7.26 5.86 8.17
CA ALA A 220 -8.07 5.69 9.37
C ALA A 220 -8.21 4.23 9.78
N THR A 221 -8.39 3.32 8.81
CA THR A 221 -8.70 1.91 9.05
C THR A 221 -7.52 0.96 8.86
N GLY A 222 -6.55 1.34 8.02
CA GLY A 222 -5.47 0.45 7.57
C GLY A 222 -5.91 -0.56 6.50
N HIS A 223 -7.15 -0.50 6.00
CA HIS A 223 -7.64 -1.39 4.96
C HIS A 223 -6.94 -1.09 3.63
N VAL A 224 -6.40 -2.13 3.00
CA VAL A 224 -5.63 -2.01 1.77
C VAL A 224 -6.56 -1.91 0.57
N VAL A 225 -6.43 -0.83 -0.21
CA VAL A 225 -7.23 -0.58 -1.42
C VAL A 225 -6.45 -0.77 -2.71
N GLY A 226 -5.10 -0.87 -2.64
CA GLY A 226 -4.27 -1.05 -3.82
C GLY A 226 -2.85 -1.53 -3.50
N VAL A 227 -2.13 -1.87 -4.57
CA VAL A 227 -0.72 -2.30 -4.55
C VAL A 227 0.09 -1.31 -5.37
N LEU A 228 1.08 -0.67 -4.76
CA LEU A 228 1.92 0.33 -5.43
C LEU A 228 2.73 -0.32 -6.56
N ASN A 229 2.79 0.36 -7.72
CA ASN A 229 3.51 -0.09 -8.90
C ASN A 229 4.36 1.05 -9.47
N MET A 230 5.67 0.87 -9.48
CA MET A 230 6.64 1.87 -9.96
C MET A 230 7.03 1.71 -11.43
N VAL A 231 6.62 0.61 -12.09
CA VAL A 231 7.02 0.33 -13.48
C VAL A 231 6.38 1.30 -14.46
N PHE A 232 5.20 1.82 -14.12
CA PHE A 232 4.48 2.77 -14.99
C PHE A 232 5.15 4.14 -15.08
N VAL A 233 6.04 4.47 -14.14
CA VAL A 233 6.53 5.85 -13.98
C VAL A 233 7.74 6.16 -14.85
N LYS A 234 8.62 5.20 -15.16
CA LYS A 234 9.85 5.50 -15.93
C LYS A 234 10.44 4.31 -16.69
N GLN A 235 10.98 4.63 -17.88
CA GLN A 235 11.65 3.66 -18.78
C GLN A 235 13.08 3.31 -18.35
N THR A 236 13.73 4.04 -17.42
CA THR A 236 15.10 3.77 -16.97
C THR A 236 15.29 4.00 -15.48
N LYS A 237 15.94 3.05 -14.79
CA LYS A 237 16.18 3.11 -13.33
C LYS A 237 17.06 4.30 -12.91
N GLU A 238 17.97 4.76 -13.75
CA GLU A 238 18.93 5.84 -13.45
C GLU A 238 18.23 7.20 -13.29
N ASN A 239 17.17 7.46 -14.07
CA ASN A 239 16.43 8.71 -14.00
C ASN A 239 15.54 8.83 -12.74
N VAL A 240 15.19 7.72 -12.08
CA VAL A 240 14.31 7.74 -10.90
C VAL A 240 15.02 8.24 -9.64
N LEU A 241 16.33 8.00 -9.54
CA LEU A 241 17.14 8.47 -8.40
C LEU A 241 17.53 9.94 -8.54
N SER A 242 17.80 10.40 -9.77
CA SER A 242 18.21 11.79 -10.04
C SER A 242 17.05 12.77 -10.17
N ASP A 243 15.86 12.27 -10.54
CA ASP A 243 14.68 13.08 -10.80
C ASP A 243 13.41 12.28 -10.43
N PRO A 244 13.08 12.21 -9.13
CA PRO A 244 11.89 11.50 -8.67
C PRO A 244 10.63 12.13 -9.25
N SER A 245 9.78 11.30 -9.86
CA SER A 245 8.47 11.73 -10.33
C SER A 245 7.55 11.96 -9.13
N GLY A 246 6.83 13.06 -9.10
CA GLY A 246 5.72 13.29 -8.16
C GLY A 246 4.48 12.42 -8.47
N ILE A 247 4.54 11.58 -9.50
CA ILE A 247 3.45 10.70 -9.92
C ILE A 247 3.82 9.25 -9.60
N ALA A 248 2.92 8.56 -8.93
CA ALA A 248 2.98 7.11 -8.70
C ALA A 248 1.66 6.46 -9.13
N TYR A 249 1.63 5.13 -9.20
CA TYR A 249 0.43 4.37 -9.53
C TYR A 249 0.23 3.23 -8.55
N ALA A 250 -1.04 2.87 -8.31
CA ALA A 250 -1.39 1.68 -7.56
C ALA A 250 -2.43 0.85 -8.31
N ILE A 251 -2.23 -0.46 -8.28
CA ILE A 251 -3.13 -1.46 -8.85
C ILE A 251 -4.26 -1.66 -7.84
N PRO A 252 -5.54 -1.56 -8.22
CA PRO A 252 -6.67 -1.81 -7.32
C PRO A 252 -6.62 -3.20 -6.69
N ILE A 253 -7.01 -3.29 -5.41
CA ILE A 253 -6.85 -4.51 -4.59
C ILE A 253 -7.75 -5.69 -5.03
N ASN A 254 -8.81 -5.44 -5.82
CA ASN A 254 -9.64 -6.50 -6.38
C ASN A 254 -8.83 -7.53 -7.18
N HIS A 255 -7.77 -7.13 -7.89
CA HIS A 255 -6.89 -8.06 -8.61
C HIS A 255 -6.16 -9.02 -7.67
N VAL A 256 -5.80 -8.57 -6.46
CA VAL A 256 -5.27 -9.45 -5.41
C VAL A 256 -6.35 -10.39 -4.89
N THR A 257 -7.56 -9.88 -4.62
CA THR A 257 -8.69 -10.68 -4.14
C THR A 257 -9.04 -11.79 -5.13
N GLU A 258 -9.06 -11.48 -6.43
CA GLU A 258 -9.28 -12.44 -7.50
C GLU A 258 -8.16 -13.48 -7.60
N LEU A 259 -6.90 -13.04 -7.42
CA LEU A 259 -5.75 -13.93 -7.42
C LEU A 259 -5.80 -14.92 -6.25
N LEU A 260 -6.11 -14.45 -5.04
CA LEU A 260 -6.33 -15.30 -3.85
C LEU A 260 -7.43 -16.33 -4.10
N LYS A 261 -8.56 -15.89 -4.65
CA LYS A 261 -9.69 -16.78 -4.99
C LYS A 261 -9.28 -17.85 -6.01
N ARG A 262 -8.56 -17.47 -7.07
CA ARG A 262 -8.05 -18.44 -8.08
C ARG A 262 -7.06 -19.43 -7.48
N ALA A 263 -6.27 -19.02 -6.50
CA ALA A 263 -5.34 -19.87 -5.77
C ALA A 263 -6.01 -20.73 -4.67
N GLY A 264 -7.32 -20.60 -4.45
CA GLY A 264 -8.04 -21.34 -3.40
C GLY A 264 -7.74 -20.87 -1.98
N ILE A 265 -7.20 -19.66 -1.82
CA ILE A 265 -6.81 -19.06 -0.54
C ILE A 265 -7.94 -18.15 -0.05
N LYS A 266 -8.38 -18.38 1.19
CA LYS A 266 -9.38 -17.54 1.84
C LYS A 266 -8.70 -16.27 2.39
N ASN A 267 -9.29 -15.13 2.12
CA ASN A 267 -8.87 -13.85 2.70
C ASN A 267 -9.64 -13.58 3.97
#